data_d7df446902940be73ee9ca7991bd59a3
#
_entry.id   d7df446902940be73ee9ca7991bd59a3
#
_cell.length_a   1.000
_cell.length_b   1.000
_cell.length_c   1.000
_cell.angle_alpha   90.00
_cell.angle_beta   90.00
_cell.angle_gamma   90.00
#
_symmetry.space_group_name_H-M   'P 1'
#
loop_
_entity.id
_entity.type
_entity.pdbx_description
1 polymer ?
#
loop_
_entity_poly.entity_id
_entity_poly.type
_entity_poly.pdbx_seq_one_letter_code
_entity_poly.pdbx_strand_id
1 'polypeptide(L)'
;MADLNYIDWHIHPFRAERWLEIWRPALDRALAFGARSCYLTRDVDDPLHFRQVTVWDDHADFERYWYSDEITALREAALNYFNKPLSSSWHTVAVDASGVEAPPLK
;
A
#
# COMPACT_ATOMS: atom_id res chain seq x y z
N MET A 1 -11.70 -15.43 -3.68
CA MET A 1 -11.23 -14.95 -2.37
C MET A 1 -10.20 -13.87 -2.59
N ALA A 2 -10.24 -12.82 -1.81
CA ALA A 2 -9.32 -11.69 -2.01
C ALA A 2 -7.98 -11.92 -1.31
N ASP A 3 -6.91 -11.52 -1.95
CA ASP A 3 -5.57 -11.53 -1.38
C ASP A 3 -5.10 -10.10 -1.13
N LEU A 4 -4.17 -9.95 -0.20
CA LEU A 4 -3.60 -8.67 0.16
C LEU A 4 -2.22 -8.52 -0.46
N ASN A 5 -1.96 -7.36 -1.05
CA ASN A 5 -0.63 -6.99 -1.50
C ASN A 5 -0.05 -5.94 -0.54
N TYR A 6 1.15 -6.18 -0.06
CA TYR A 6 1.90 -5.24 0.79
C TYR A 6 3.06 -4.69 0.00
N ILE A 7 3.20 -3.36 0.01
CA ILE A 7 4.37 -2.68 -0.54
C ILE A 7 4.95 -1.80 0.54
N ASP A 8 6.21 -2.03 0.86
CA ASP A 8 6.91 -1.28 1.91
C ASP A 8 7.79 -0.20 1.30
N TRP A 9 7.69 0.99 1.89
CA TRP A 9 8.47 2.17 1.51
C TRP A 9 9.28 2.63 2.69
N HIS A 10 10.57 2.88 2.47
CA HIS A 10 11.46 3.46 3.48
C HIS A 10 11.93 4.83 2.98
N ILE A 11 11.38 5.88 3.56
CA ILE A 11 11.53 7.23 3.07
C ILE A 11 12.73 7.92 3.71
N HIS A 12 13.40 8.77 2.95
CA HIS A 12 14.51 9.58 3.48
C HIS A 12 14.01 10.53 4.58
N PRO A 13 14.85 10.82 5.58
CA PRO A 13 14.50 11.80 6.61
C PRO A 13 14.08 13.15 6.01
N PHE A 14 13.09 13.79 6.62
CA PHE A 14 12.56 15.10 6.24
C PHE A 14 11.80 15.14 4.91
N ARG A 15 11.58 13.99 4.26
CA ARG A 15 10.89 13.93 2.97
C ARG A 15 9.55 13.22 3.01
N ALA A 16 9.14 12.72 4.17
CA ALA A 16 7.95 11.90 4.27
C ALA A 16 6.67 12.65 3.87
N GLU A 17 6.50 13.89 4.32
CA GLU A 17 5.28 14.64 4.03
C GLU A 17 5.16 14.97 2.53
N ARG A 18 6.28 15.30 1.89
CA ARG A 18 6.28 15.54 0.44
C ARG A 18 6.01 14.25 -0.34
N TRP A 19 6.58 13.15 0.09
CA TRP A 19 6.31 11.85 -0.53
C TRP A 19 4.83 11.48 -0.41
N LEU A 20 4.21 11.71 0.73
CA LEU A 20 2.78 11.46 0.93
C LEU A 20 1.94 12.24 -0.07
N GLU A 21 2.26 13.51 -0.31
CA GLU A 21 1.56 14.31 -1.31
C GLU A 21 1.69 13.71 -2.71
N ILE A 22 2.89 13.26 -3.07
CA ILE A 22 3.16 12.68 -4.39
C ILE A 22 2.42 11.36 -4.57
N TRP A 23 2.43 10.50 -3.56
CA TRP A 23 1.92 9.14 -3.68
C TRP A 23 0.42 9.02 -3.42
N ARG A 24 -0.17 9.95 -2.70
CA ARG A 24 -1.58 9.89 -2.33
C ARG A 24 -2.53 9.56 -3.50
N PRO A 25 -2.40 10.16 -4.70
CA PRO A 25 -3.28 9.82 -5.82
C PRO A 25 -3.24 8.34 -6.19
N ALA A 26 -2.13 7.65 -5.97
CA ALA A 26 -2.01 6.23 -6.29
C ALA A 26 -2.97 5.36 -5.48
N LEU A 27 -3.35 5.80 -4.28
CA LEU A 27 -4.28 5.05 -3.44
C LEU A 27 -5.69 5.06 -4.06
N ASP A 28 -6.13 6.23 -4.50
CA ASP A 28 -7.44 6.35 -5.16
C ASP A 28 -7.48 5.56 -6.46
N ARG A 29 -6.38 5.55 -7.20
CA ARG A 29 -6.31 4.83 -8.47
C ARG A 29 -6.36 3.30 -8.28
N ALA A 30 -5.86 2.79 -7.17
CA ALA A 30 -5.97 1.36 -6.88
C ALA A 30 -7.44 0.91 -6.86
N LEU A 31 -8.31 1.70 -6.26
CA LEU A 31 -9.74 1.40 -6.23
C LEU A 31 -10.33 1.39 -7.65
N ALA A 32 -9.92 2.32 -8.49
CA ALA A 32 -10.42 2.40 -9.87
C ALA A 32 -9.97 1.20 -10.71
N PHE A 33 -8.86 0.54 -10.36
CA PHE A 33 -8.38 -0.66 -11.04
C PHE A 33 -8.96 -1.95 -10.49
N GLY A 34 -9.78 -1.88 -9.43
CA GLY A 34 -10.48 -3.03 -8.91
C GLY A 34 -10.07 -3.48 -7.51
N ALA A 35 -9.20 -2.73 -6.82
CA ALA A 35 -8.91 -3.03 -5.43
C ALA A 35 -10.18 -2.89 -4.59
N ARG A 36 -10.42 -3.83 -3.70
CA ARG A 36 -11.54 -3.76 -2.76
C ARG A 36 -11.31 -2.69 -1.70
N SER A 37 -10.06 -2.52 -1.30
CA SER A 37 -9.65 -1.47 -0.36
C SER A 37 -8.19 -1.15 -0.58
N CYS A 38 -7.81 0.05 -0.17
CA CYS A 38 -6.44 0.52 -0.26
C CYS A 38 -6.19 1.49 0.90
N TYR A 39 -5.14 1.24 1.66
CA TYR A 39 -4.73 2.17 2.70
C TYR A 39 -3.22 2.13 2.88
N LEU A 40 -2.71 3.19 3.47
CA LEU A 40 -1.30 3.35 3.74
C LEU A 40 -1.12 3.43 5.25
N THR A 41 -0.32 2.54 5.79
CA THR A 41 0.03 2.59 7.22
C THR A 41 1.38 3.25 7.40
N ARG A 42 1.57 3.88 8.54
CA ARG A 42 2.84 4.45 8.95
C ARG A 42 3.26 3.76 10.22
N ASP A 43 4.49 3.26 10.26
CA ASP A 43 5.01 2.57 11.43
C ASP A 43 5.07 3.53 12.62
N VAL A 44 4.51 3.12 13.76
CA VAL A 44 4.48 3.94 14.96
C VAL A 44 5.89 4.19 15.51
N ASP A 45 6.77 3.20 15.39
CA ASP A 45 8.13 3.27 15.93
C ASP A 45 9.13 3.80 14.91
N ASP A 46 8.79 3.74 13.62
CA ASP A 46 9.64 4.26 12.53
C ASP A 46 8.79 5.08 11.57
N PRO A 47 8.64 6.39 11.81
CA PRO A 47 7.75 7.23 11.00
C PRO A 47 8.19 7.44 9.56
N LEU A 48 9.33 6.89 9.16
CA LEU A 48 9.81 6.90 7.77
C LEU A 48 9.46 5.61 7.03
N HIS A 49 8.90 4.62 7.74
CA HIS A 49 8.48 3.36 7.13
C HIS A 49 6.96 3.37 6.90
N PHE A 50 6.57 3.22 5.63
CA PHE A 50 5.17 3.16 5.21
C PHE A 50 4.89 1.83 4.56
N ARG A 51 3.67 1.34 4.73
CA ARG A 51 3.19 0.13 4.05
C ARG A 51 1.90 0.44 3.33
N GLN A 52 1.89 0.20 2.03
CA GLN A 52 0.66 0.24 1.25
C GLN A 52 0.02 -1.14 1.30
N VAL A 53 -1.25 -1.18 1.66
CA VAL A 53 -2.03 -2.41 1.70
C VAL A 53 -3.16 -2.28 0.69
N THR A 54 -3.20 -3.19 -0.28
CA THR A 54 -4.28 -3.25 -1.25
C THR A 54 -4.86 -4.66 -1.26
N VAL A 55 -6.17 -4.74 -1.43
CA VAL A 55 -6.90 -6.02 -1.40
C VAL A 55 -7.50 -6.26 -2.78
N TRP A 56 -7.20 -7.40 -3.37
CA TRP A 56 -7.55 -7.72 -4.75
C TRP A 56 -8.19 -9.09 -4.88
N ASP A 57 -9.24 -9.18 -5.70
CA ASP A 57 -9.82 -10.46 -6.08
C ASP A 57 -8.96 -11.17 -7.10
N ASP A 58 -8.27 -10.41 -7.95
CA ASP A 58 -7.45 -10.91 -9.04
C ASP A 58 -6.10 -10.19 -9.04
N HIS A 59 -5.02 -10.96 -8.94
CA HIS A 59 -3.65 -10.41 -8.99
C HIS A 59 -3.37 -9.65 -10.29
N ALA A 60 -4.01 -10.05 -11.39
CA ALA A 60 -3.84 -9.35 -12.66
C ALA A 60 -4.31 -7.91 -12.60
N ASP A 61 -5.33 -7.61 -11.79
CA ASP A 61 -5.80 -6.24 -11.61
C ASP A 61 -4.74 -5.37 -10.93
N PHE A 62 -4.05 -5.94 -9.95
CA PHE A 62 -2.92 -5.25 -9.32
C PHE A 62 -1.82 -4.97 -10.33
N GLU A 63 -1.49 -5.94 -11.19
CA GLU A 63 -0.45 -5.75 -12.19
C GLU A 63 -0.82 -4.64 -13.18
N ARG A 64 -2.07 -4.60 -13.63
CA ARG A 64 -2.54 -3.52 -14.50
C ARG A 64 -2.42 -2.16 -13.81
N TYR A 65 -2.76 -2.09 -12.52
CA TYR A 65 -2.62 -0.89 -11.71
C TYR A 65 -1.15 -0.47 -11.60
N TRP A 66 -0.30 -1.39 -11.16
CA TRP A 66 1.10 -1.09 -10.85
C TRP A 66 1.90 -0.66 -12.08
N TYR A 67 1.59 -1.27 -13.23
CA TYR A 67 2.28 -0.99 -14.49
C TYR A 67 1.53 -0.03 -15.41
N SER A 68 0.44 0.58 -14.94
CA SER A 68 -0.27 1.61 -15.72
C SER A 68 0.63 2.84 -15.91
N ASP A 69 0.34 3.63 -16.93
CA ASP A 69 1.10 4.85 -17.21
C ASP A 69 1.03 5.84 -16.04
N GLU A 70 -0.15 5.97 -15.43
CA GLU A 70 -0.36 6.87 -14.30
C GLU A 70 0.50 6.48 -13.09
N ILE A 71 0.48 5.20 -12.72
CA ILE A 71 1.23 4.74 -11.54
C ILE A 71 2.72 4.72 -11.85
N THR A 72 3.11 4.38 -13.06
CA THR A 72 4.50 4.45 -13.47
C THR A 72 5.05 5.87 -13.34
N ALA A 73 4.27 6.88 -13.75
CA ALA A 73 4.67 8.28 -13.59
C ALA A 73 4.81 8.68 -12.11
N LEU A 74 3.89 8.20 -11.25
CA LEU A 74 3.98 8.45 -9.81
C LEU A 74 5.19 7.75 -9.18
N ARG A 75 5.48 6.53 -9.62
CA ARG A 75 6.65 5.79 -9.16
C ARG A 75 7.94 6.51 -9.55
N GLU A 76 8.00 7.06 -10.76
CA GLU A 76 9.15 7.86 -11.19
C GLU A 76 9.29 9.12 -10.36
N ALA A 77 8.19 9.82 -10.08
CA ALA A 77 8.21 11.01 -9.25
C ALA A 77 8.67 10.71 -7.83
N ALA A 78 8.45 9.49 -7.33
CA ALA A 78 8.79 9.08 -5.98
C ALA A 78 10.21 8.53 -5.86
N LEU A 79 10.94 8.32 -6.97
CA LEU A 79 12.24 7.61 -6.95
C LEU A 79 13.27 8.20 -5.99
N ASN A 80 13.29 9.51 -5.81
CA ASN A 80 14.30 10.17 -4.98
C ASN A 80 13.90 10.27 -3.50
N TYR A 81 12.79 9.66 -3.12
CA TYR A 81 12.24 9.80 -1.77
C TYR A 81 12.48 8.57 -0.89
N PHE A 82 12.84 7.43 -1.46
CA PHE A 82 13.10 6.22 -0.68
C PHE A 82 14.54 5.75 -0.86
N ASN A 83 15.05 5.08 0.17
CA ASN A 83 16.46 4.69 0.23
C ASN A 83 16.69 3.18 0.18
N LYS A 84 15.64 2.40 0.07
CA LYS A 84 15.70 0.95 -0.08
C LYS A 84 14.79 0.54 -1.22
N PRO A 85 15.11 -0.52 -1.97
CA PRO A 85 14.21 -1.05 -2.98
C PRO A 85 12.84 -1.34 -2.37
N LEU A 86 11.79 -1.12 -3.15
CA LEU A 86 10.45 -1.46 -2.70
C LEU A 86 10.32 -2.96 -2.50
N SER A 87 9.73 -3.35 -1.39
CA SER A 87 9.47 -4.74 -1.08
C SER A 87 7.98 -5.01 -1.30
N SER A 88 7.66 -6.00 -2.13
CA SER A 88 6.27 -6.36 -2.44
C SER A 88 6.05 -7.82 -2.05
N SER A 89 4.92 -8.08 -1.40
CA SER A 89 4.55 -9.44 -1.01
C SER A 89 3.04 -9.63 -1.08
N TRP A 90 2.64 -10.88 -1.32
CA TRP A 90 1.24 -11.26 -1.33
C TRP A 90 0.91 -12.10 -0.11
N HIS A 91 -0.27 -11.84 0.44
CA HIS A 91 -0.75 -12.54 1.63
C HIS A 91 -2.21 -12.91 1.45
N THR A 92 -2.58 -14.06 1.97
CA THR A 92 -3.98 -14.45 2.06
C THR A 92 -4.41 -14.43 3.52
N VAL A 93 -5.70 -14.16 3.76
CA VAL A 93 -6.21 -14.20 5.14
C VAL A 93 -6.34 -15.65 5.55
N ALA A 94 -5.53 -16.06 6.53
CA ALA A 94 -5.56 -17.41 7.03
C ALA A 94 -6.71 -17.64 8.03
N VAL A 95 -6.96 -16.63 8.85
CA VAL A 95 -8.06 -16.64 9.83
C VAL A 95 -8.65 -15.24 9.89
N ASP A 96 -9.95 -15.14 9.77
CA ASP A 96 -10.66 -13.88 9.90
C ASP A 96 -11.56 -13.92 11.14
N ALA A 97 -11.21 -13.10 12.13
CA ALA A 97 -12.02 -12.89 13.32
C ALA A 97 -12.24 -11.40 13.46
N SER A 98 -13.25 -10.90 12.76
CA SER A 98 -13.53 -9.47 12.70
C SER A 98 -13.86 -8.91 14.08
N GLY A 99 -13.15 -7.84 14.44
CA GLY A 99 -13.15 -7.33 15.80
C GLY A 99 -14.37 -6.53 16.23
N VAL A 100 -15.16 -6.01 15.28
CA VAL A 100 -16.26 -5.11 15.62
C VAL A 100 -17.32 -5.79 16.49
N GLU A 101 -17.65 -7.04 16.15
CA GLU A 101 -18.63 -7.83 16.87
C GLU A 101 -18.02 -8.75 17.92
N ALA A 102 -16.71 -8.80 18.00
CA ALA A 102 -16.05 -9.69 18.95
C ALA A 102 -16.21 -9.18 20.37
N PRO A 103 -16.45 -10.06 21.34
CA PRO A 103 -16.46 -9.65 22.74
C PRO A 103 -15.06 -9.20 23.16
N PRO A 104 -14.97 -8.25 24.12
CA PRO A 104 -13.66 -7.79 24.56
C PRO A 104 -12.88 -8.92 25.23
N LEU A 105 -11.59 -8.91 25.05
CA LEU A 105 -10.70 -9.84 25.73
C LEU A 105 -10.63 -9.51 27.22
N LYS A 106 -10.53 -10.54 28.02
CA LYS A 106 -10.43 -10.40 29.47
C LYS A 106 -9.00 -10.51 29.93
#